data_dc9c08b70084873ef58cfb3d8c59f998
#
_entry.id   dc9c08b70084873ef58cfb3d8c59f998
#
_cell.length_a   1.000
_cell.length_b   1.000
_cell.length_c   1.000
_cell.angle_alpha   90.00
_cell.angle_beta   90.00
_cell.angle_gamma   90.00
#
_symmetry.space_group_name_H-M   'P 1'
#
loop_
_entity.id
_entity.type
_entity.pdbx_description
1 polymer ?
#
loop_
_entity_poly.entity_id
_entity_poly.type
_entity_poly.pdbx_seq_one_letter_code
_entity_poly.pdbx_strand_id
1 'polypeptide(L)'
;DHDHDHDHDHDEIEHAWFVPEKVSEVAKEIEQRAGGSASEVTKRMDAVSERLGQLDHVHLAMTEPIAAGLLYGTELDDVTPEQYARSTLNHTDPSIDAIAAFIEVIEQGSLDFLVVNPQSTNSATQRLIDAANDNNVPIIEITETPPAGTNFLDYIEEVTDTIERVVAAAEPKDHAA
;
A
#
# COMPACT_ATOMS: atom_id res chain seq x y z
N ASP A 1 -29.89 -6.31 -13.37
CA ASP A 1 -29.09 -5.16 -13.79
C ASP A 1 -28.80 -4.31 -12.56
N HIS A 2 -27.71 -4.61 -11.88
CA HIS A 2 -27.10 -3.73 -10.90
C HIS A 2 -25.68 -3.46 -11.40
N ASP A 3 -25.55 -2.40 -12.17
CA ASP A 3 -24.28 -1.73 -12.41
C ASP A 3 -23.87 -1.11 -11.08
N HIS A 4 -22.92 -1.72 -10.40
CA HIS A 4 -22.14 -1.08 -9.35
C HIS A 4 -20.98 -0.36 -10.04
N ASP A 5 -21.24 0.86 -10.51
CA ASP A 5 -20.19 1.86 -10.75
C ASP A 5 -19.54 2.16 -9.39
N HIS A 6 -18.46 1.47 -9.11
CA HIS A 6 -17.50 1.89 -8.09
C HIS A 6 -16.62 2.97 -8.72
N ASP A 7 -17.18 4.17 -8.85
CA ASP A 7 -16.42 5.40 -9.01
C ASP A 7 -15.66 5.62 -7.67
N HIS A 8 -14.53 4.94 -7.54
CA HIS A 8 -13.60 5.23 -6.45
C HIS A 8 -13.00 6.60 -6.76
N ASP A 9 -13.38 7.57 -5.94
CA ASP A 9 -12.85 8.93 -5.96
C ASP A 9 -11.32 8.89 -5.84
N HIS A 10 -10.64 8.94 -6.99
CA HIS A 10 -9.18 9.03 -7.08
C HIS A 10 -8.61 10.32 -6.48
N ASP A 11 -9.48 11.22 -6.01
CA ASP A 11 -9.10 12.52 -5.45
C ASP A 11 -8.63 12.46 -3.98
N GLU A 12 -8.80 11.32 -3.28
CA GLU A 12 -8.42 11.19 -1.86
C GLU A 12 -7.06 10.49 -1.62
N ILE A 13 -6.27 10.23 -2.67
CA ILE A 13 -4.97 9.58 -2.50
C ILE A 13 -3.91 10.62 -2.17
N GLU A 14 -3.50 10.69 -0.91
CA GLU A 14 -2.46 11.61 -0.45
C GLU A 14 -1.11 11.37 -1.13
N HIS A 15 -0.78 10.10 -1.40
CA HIS A 15 0.52 9.69 -1.95
C HIS A 15 0.41 9.37 -3.45
N ALA A 16 0.03 10.37 -4.26
CA ALA A 16 -0.20 10.22 -5.70
C ALA A 16 1.02 9.64 -6.47
N TRP A 17 2.23 9.79 -5.95
CA TRP A 17 3.45 9.21 -6.53
C TRP A 17 3.55 7.68 -6.38
N PHE A 18 2.77 7.06 -5.52
CA PHE A 18 2.60 5.61 -5.47
C PHE A 18 1.46 5.09 -6.35
N VAL A 19 0.84 5.94 -7.16
CA VAL A 19 -0.14 5.55 -8.17
C VAL A 19 0.55 5.50 -9.53
N PRO A 20 0.85 4.31 -10.10
CA PRO A 20 1.61 4.19 -11.35
C PRO A 20 1.01 4.98 -12.51
N GLU A 21 -0.32 4.99 -12.62
CA GLU A 21 -1.05 5.74 -13.64
C GLU A 21 -0.83 7.26 -13.49
N LYS A 22 -0.92 7.79 -12.28
CA LYS A 22 -0.66 9.22 -12.01
C LYS A 22 0.77 9.63 -12.31
N VAL A 23 1.75 8.77 -11.96
CA VAL A 23 3.15 9.00 -12.31
C VAL A 23 3.33 9.08 -13.83
N SER A 24 2.68 8.19 -14.58
CA SER A 24 2.71 8.20 -16.04
C SER A 24 2.04 9.43 -16.64
N GLU A 25 0.90 9.88 -16.09
CA GLU A 25 0.21 11.11 -16.50
C GLU A 25 1.10 12.34 -16.31
N VAL A 26 1.71 12.48 -15.14
CA VAL A 26 2.61 13.59 -14.83
C VAL A 26 3.82 13.59 -15.78
N ALA A 27 4.42 12.44 -16.05
CA ALA A 27 5.53 12.32 -16.99
C ALA A 27 5.14 12.76 -18.40
N LYS A 28 3.97 12.36 -18.90
CA LYS A 28 3.43 12.79 -20.21
C LYS A 28 3.17 14.28 -20.26
N GLU A 29 2.65 14.87 -19.18
CA GLU A 29 2.41 16.30 -19.10
C GLU A 29 3.73 17.11 -19.12
N ILE A 30 4.77 16.61 -18.44
CA ILE A 30 6.11 17.22 -18.50
C ILE A 30 6.69 17.11 -19.93
N GLU A 31 6.56 15.97 -20.59
CA GLU A 31 6.96 15.79 -22.00
C GLU A 31 6.30 16.83 -22.90
N GLN A 32 5.00 17.06 -22.76
CA GLN A 32 4.26 18.05 -23.57
C GLN A 32 4.72 19.49 -23.35
N ARG A 33 5.05 19.83 -22.09
CA ARG A 33 5.40 21.22 -21.72
C ARG A 33 6.87 21.54 -21.85
N ALA A 34 7.74 20.59 -21.55
CA ALA A 34 9.18 20.80 -21.46
C ALA A 34 9.97 20.06 -22.53
N GLY A 35 9.34 19.18 -23.29
CA GLY A 35 10.01 18.27 -24.21
C GLY A 35 10.63 17.08 -23.49
N GLY A 36 11.26 16.19 -24.25
CA GLY A 36 11.82 14.94 -23.75
C GLY A 36 10.98 13.74 -24.13
N SER A 37 10.97 12.68 -23.30
CA SER A 37 10.15 11.49 -23.51
C SER A 37 9.70 10.88 -22.21
N ALA A 38 8.39 10.63 -22.07
CA ALA A 38 7.78 9.93 -20.94
C ALA A 38 7.77 8.39 -21.12
N SER A 39 8.24 7.88 -22.26
CA SER A 39 8.09 6.48 -22.64
C SER A 39 8.70 5.49 -21.64
N GLU A 40 9.86 5.81 -21.08
CA GLU A 40 10.54 4.96 -20.10
C GLU A 40 9.76 4.92 -18.77
N VAL A 41 9.29 6.06 -18.29
CA VAL A 41 8.48 6.15 -17.07
C VAL A 41 7.19 5.35 -17.23
N THR A 42 6.46 5.59 -18.32
CA THR A 42 5.19 4.88 -18.61
C THR A 42 5.40 3.37 -18.68
N LYS A 43 6.42 2.91 -19.41
CA LYS A 43 6.72 1.48 -19.53
C LYS A 43 7.01 0.83 -18.18
N ARG A 44 7.77 1.49 -17.31
CA ARG A 44 8.10 0.97 -15.97
C ARG A 44 6.87 0.93 -15.08
N MET A 45 6.02 1.95 -15.13
CA MET A 45 4.79 2.00 -14.33
C MET A 45 3.75 0.98 -14.81
N ASP A 46 3.62 0.78 -16.10
CA ASP A 46 2.77 -0.28 -16.68
C ASP A 46 3.26 -1.66 -16.22
N ALA A 47 4.57 -1.90 -16.21
CA ALA A 47 5.14 -3.15 -15.71
C ALA A 47 4.88 -3.37 -14.21
N VAL A 48 4.96 -2.33 -13.38
CA VAL A 48 4.61 -2.39 -11.95
C VAL A 48 3.13 -2.77 -11.79
N SER A 49 2.23 -2.10 -12.49
CA SER A 49 0.79 -2.39 -12.43
C SER A 49 0.48 -3.82 -12.90
N GLU A 50 1.10 -4.28 -13.98
CA GLU A 50 0.92 -5.64 -14.50
C GLU A 50 1.39 -6.68 -13.47
N ARG A 51 2.56 -6.49 -12.87
CA ARG A 51 3.13 -7.40 -11.88
C ARG A 51 2.25 -7.51 -10.64
N LEU A 52 1.82 -6.39 -10.08
CA LEU A 52 0.93 -6.37 -8.91
C LEU A 52 -0.46 -6.94 -9.22
N GLY A 53 -0.98 -6.71 -10.44
CA GLY A 53 -2.27 -7.25 -10.89
C GLY A 53 -2.27 -8.76 -11.14
N GLN A 54 -1.10 -9.42 -11.14
CA GLN A 54 -0.97 -10.87 -11.31
C GLN A 54 -0.79 -11.61 -9.97
N LEU A 55 -0.74 -10.88 -8.84
CA LEU A 55 -0.58 -11.49 -7.53
C LEU A 55 -1.87 -12.17 -7.07
N ASP A 56 -1.68 -13.23 -6.29
CA ASP A 56 -2.78 -13.95 -5.64
C ASP A 56 -3.47 -13.05 -4.60
N HIS A 57 -4.72 -13.38 -4.30
CA HIS A 57 -5.50 -12.70 -3.26
C HIS A 57 -4.85 -12.83 -1.89
N VAL A 58 -4.59 -11.70 -1.24
CA VAL A 58 -4.05 -11.62 0.12
C VAL A 58 -4.69 -10.48 0.90
N HIS A 59 -4.72 -10.61 2.21
CA HIS A 59 -5.12 -9.55 3.13
C HIS A 59 -3.91 -8.82 3.67
N LEU A 60 -3.88 -7.51 3.51
CA LEU A 60 -2.89 -6.63 4.12
C LEU A 60 -3.57 -5.57 4.99
N ALA A 61 -2.82 -4.96 5.87
CA ALA A 61 -3.24 -3.76 6.58
C ALA A 61 -2.09 -2.75 6.62
N MET A 62 -2.40 -1.48 6.79
CA MET A 62 -1.42 -0.40 6.75
C MET A 62 -1.52 0.47 8.01
N THR A 63 -0.38 0.80 8.61
CA THR A 63 -0.33 1.79 9.70
C THR A 63 -0.56 3.22 9.20
N GLU A 64 -0.39 3.43 7.90
CA GLU A 64 -0.63 4.66 7.15
C GLU A 64 -0.93 4.26 5.70
N PRO A 65 -1.86 4.93 4.97
CA PRO A 65 -2.29 4.51 3.62
C PRO A 65 -1.25 4.79 2.52
N ILE A 66 0.03 4.59 2.82
CA ILE A 66 1.15 4.95 1.93
C ILE A 66 1.17 4.12 0.65
N ALA A 67 0.77 2.86 0.72
CA ALA A 67 0.76 1.95 -0.42
C ALA A 67 -0.61 1.89 -1.13
N ALA A 68 -1.62 2.63 -0.67
CA ALA A 68 -2.99 2.54 -1.18
C ALA A 68 -3.07 2.66 -2.71
N GLY A 69 -2.25 3.54 -3.30
CA GLY A 69 -2.19 3.73 -4.74
C GLY A 69 -1.64 2.54 -5.54
N LEU A 70 -0.88 1.64 -4.93
CA LEU A 70 -0.37 0.43 -5.56
C LEU A 70 -1.39 -0.71 -5.58
N LEU A 71 -2.45 -0.60 -4.76
CA LEU A 71 -3.45 -1.67 -4.61
C LEU A 71 -4.55 -1.64 -5.69
N TYR A 72 -4.67 -0.55 -6.45
CA TYR A 72 -5.70 -0.42 -7.47
C TYR A 72 -5.59 -1.47 -8.57
N GLY A 73 -6.70 -2.15 -8.83
CA GLY A 73 -6.78 -3.18 -9.86
C GLY A 73 -6.02 -4.46 -9.51
N THR A 74 -5.74 -4.68 -8.24
CA THR A 74 -5.06 -5.88 -7.72
C THR A 74 -6.01 -6.70 -6.85
N GLU A 75 -5.61 -7.93 -6.54
CA GLU A 75 -6.28 -8.82 -5.57
C GLU A 75 -5.70 -8.65 -4.14
N LEU A 76 -5.03 -7.52 -3.90
CA LEU A 76 -4.47 -7.16 -2.58
C LEU A 76 -5.52 -6.38 -1.79
N ASP A 77 -6.15 -7.03 -0.81
CA ASP A 77 -7.22 -6.44 -0.01
C ASP A 77 -6.68 -5.73 1.23
N ASP A 78 -6.98 -4.43 1.33
CA ASP A 78 -6.70 -3.65 2.53
C ASP A 78 -7.80 -3.86 3.57
N VAL A 79 -7.48 -4.62 4.62
CA VAL A 79 -8.36 -4.92 5.75
C VAL A 79 -8.08 -4.04 6.97
N THR A 80 -7.40 -2.91 6.79
CA THR A 80 -7.18 -1.93 7.86
C THR A 80 -8.52 -1.50 8.47
N PRO A 81 -8.72 -1.59 9.80
CA PRO A 81 -9.97 -1.19 10.42
C PRO A 81 -10.35 0.26 10.08
N GLU A 82 -11.59 0.45 9.63
CA GLU A 82 -12.08 1.74 9.10
C GLU A 82 -11.85 2.92 10.06
N GLN A 83 -12.08 2.72 11.35
CA GLN A 83 -11.87 3.79 12.34
C GLN A 83 -10.40 4.21 12.45
N TYR A 84 -9.47 3.24 12.33
CA TYR A 84 -8.05 3.51 12.33
C TYR A 84 -7.64 4.24 11.04
N ALA A 85 -8.03 3.72 9.88
CA ALA A 85 -7.76 4.32 8.58
C ALA A 85 -8.29 5.77 8.49
N ARG A 86 -9.52 6.00 8.98
CA ARG A 86 -10.12 7.33 9.01
C ARG A 86 -9.35 8.31 9.91
N SER A 87 -8.76 7.84 11.01
CA SER A 87 -7.94 8.68 11.88
C SER A 87 -6.66 9.12 11.17
N THR A 88 -5.99 8.22 10.46
CA THR A 88 -4.76 8.52 9.71
C THR A 88 -5.03 9.50 8.57
N LEU A 89 -6.11 9.29 7.79
CA LEU A 89 -6.53 10.21 6.72
C LEU A 89 -6.86 11.62 7.24
N ASN A 90 -7.38 11.73 8.46
CA ASN A 90 -7.69 13.02 9.07
C ASN A 90 -6.51 13.62 9.88
N HIS A 91 -5.33 13.03 9.82
CA HIS A 91 -4.14 13.43 10.60
C HIS A 91 -4.43 13.56 12.11
N THR A 92 -5.26 12.64 12.62
CA THR A 92 -5.59 12.58 14.04
C THR A 92 -5.05 11.30 14.68
N ASP A 93 -4.75 11.35 15.97
CA ASP A 93 -4.35 10.16 16.70
C ASP A 93 -5.50 9.15 16.74
N PRO A 94 -5.25 7.87 16.40
CA PRO A 94 -6.28 6.85 16.51
C PRO A 94 -6.68 6.62 17.97
N SER A 95 -7.97 6.36 18.18
CA SER A 95 -8.48 6.04 19.51
C SER A 95 -7.91 4.71 20.02
N ILE A 96 -7.97 4.51 21.34
CA ILE A 96 -7.54 3.24 21.96
C ILE A 96 -8.35 2.06 21.39
N ASP A 97 -9.64 2.25 21.14
CA ASP A 97 -10.52 1.23 20.57
C ASP A 97 -10.17 0.91 19.12
N ALA A 98 -9.79 1.93 18.32
CA ALA A 98 -9.32 1.73 16.94
C ALA A 98 -8.01 0.94 16.89
N ILE A 99 -7.07 1.22 17.80
CA ILE A 99 -5.82 0.46 17.93
C ILE A 99 -6.11 -0.98 18.37
N ALA A 100 -7.01 -1.17 19.34
CA ALA A 100 -7.40 -2.50 19.82
C ALA A 100 -8.03 -3.34 18.69
N ALA A 101 -8.94 -2.75 17.89
CA ALA A 101 -9.53 -3.41 16.74
C ALA A 101 -8.49 -3.79 15.68
N PHE A 102 -7.47 -2.97 15.48
CA PHE A 102 -6.39 -3.31 14.54
C PHE A 102 -5.52 -4.46 15.07
N ILE A 103 -5.19 -4.46 16.37
CA ILE A 103 -4.47 -5.58 16.99
C ILE A 103 -5.27 -6.87 16.84
N GLU A 104 -6.59 -6.82 17.02
CA GLU A 104 -7.47 -7.98 16.83
C GLU A 104 -7.40 -8.54 15.41
N VAL A 105 -7.39 -7.68 14.37
CA VAL A 105 -7.19 -8.11 12.97
C VAL A 105 -5.86 -8.84 12.80
N ILE A 106 -4.78 -8.33 13.41
CA ILE A 106 -3.46 -8.97 13.35
C ILE A 106 -3.48 -10.35 14.04
N GLU A 107 -4.13 -10.44 15.22
CA GLU A 107 -4.19 -11.66 16.04
C GLU A 107 -5.10 -12.74 15.45
N GLN A 108 -6.08 -12.39 14.61
CA GLN A 108 -6.99 -13.35 13.95
C GLN A 108 -6.28 -14.29 12.97
N GLY A 109 -5.06 -13.97 12.56
CA GLY A 109 -4.23 -14.84 11.73
C GLY A 109 -4.59 -14.86 10.24
N SER A 110 -5.52 -14.02 9.79
CA SER A 110 -5.90 -13.86 8.38
C SER A 110 -5.05 -12.82 7.63
N LEU A 111 -4.28 -11.99 8.35
CA LEU A 111 -3.45 -10.96 7.75
C LEU A 111 -2.16 -11.57 7.19
N ASP A 112 -1.89 -11.34 5.90
CA ASP A 112 -0.70 -11.86 5.23
C ASP A 112 0.52 -10.99 5.46
N PHE A 113 0.35 -9.66 5.51
CA PHE A 113 1.43 -8.74 5.89
C PHE A 113 0.91 -7.39 6.39
N LEU A 114 1.75 -6.70 7.14
CA LEU A 114 1.51 -5.34 7.64
C LEU A 114 2.45 -4.36 6.91
N VAL A 115 1.89 -3.29 6.34
CA VAL A 115 2.67 -2.19 5.78
C VAL A 115 2.89 -1.12 6.84
N VAL A 116 4.14 -0.72 7.02
CA VAL A 116 4.56 0.28 8.01
C VAL A 116 5.37 1.37 7.33
N ASN A 117 5.07 2.64 7.65
CA ASN A 117 5.95 3.75 7.32
C ASN A 117 6.90 4.03 8.49
N PRO A 118 8.20 3.68 8.40
CA PRO A 118 9.14 3.91 9.50
C PRO A 118 9.40 5.39 9.78
N GLN A 119 9.04 6.30 8.86
CA GLN A 119 9.21 7.75 9.04
C GLN A 119 8.12 8.37 9.92
N SER A 120 6.98 7.70 10.10
CA SER A 120 5.84 8.16 10.91
C SER A 120 5.53 7.28 12.12
N THR A 121 6.50 6.52 12.61
CA THR A 121 6.33 5.62 13.77
C THR A 121 6.08 6.40 15.05
N ASN A 122 5.05 6.01 15.79
CA ASN A 122 4.68 6.55 17.11
C ASN A 122 4.31 5.40 18.07
N SER A 123 3.84 5.72 19.28
CA SER A 123 3.49 4.69 20.27
C SER A 123 2.33 3.80 19.85
N ALA A 124 1.40 4.28 19.02
CA ALA A 124 0.30 3.49 18.50
C ALA A 124 0.80 2.50 17.43
N THR A 125 1.56 3.00 16.45
CA THR A 125 2.15 2.15 15.39
C THR A 125 3.12 1.13 15.96
N GLN A 126 3.87 1.47 17.01
CA GLN A 126 4.76 0.51 17.69
C GLN A 126 3.98 -0.68 18.27
N ARG A 127 2.82 -0.45 18.86
CA ARG A 127 1.96 -1.55 19.37
C ARG A 127 1.48 -2.48 18.26
N LEU A 128 1.19 -1.95 17.07
CA LEU A 128 0.81 -2.75 15.90
C LEU A 128 2.00 -3.56 15.37
N ILE A 129 3.19 -2.97 15.33
CA ILE A 129 4.44 -3.64 14.96
C ILE A 129 4.74 -4.79 15.93
N ASP A 130 4.61 -4.54 17.24
CA ASP A 130 4.83 -5.55 18.27
C ASP A 130 3.82 -6.70 18.11
N ALA A 131 2.54 -6.41 17.91
CA ALA A 131 1.50 -7.41 17.66
C ALA A 131 1.79 -8.24 16.40
N ALA A 132 2.22 -7.61 15.30
CA ALA A 132 2.59 -8.30 14.07
C ALA A 132 3.76 -9.26 14.29
N ASN A 133 4.80 -8.82 15.01
CA ASN A 133 5.95 -9.65 15.35
C ASN A 133 5.56 -10.85 16.24
N ASP A 134 4.73 -10.61 17.27
CA ASP A 134 4.27 -11.65 18.19
C ASP A 134 3.42 -12.72 17.48
N ASN A 135 2.72 -12.35 16.40
CA ASN A 135 1.90 -13.23 15.59
C ASN A 135 2.56 -13.71 14.30
N ASN A 136 3.86 -13.45 14.11
CA ASN A 136 4.64 -13.81 12.91
C ASN A 136 4.03 -13.28 11.61
N VAL A 137 3.38 -12.12 11.65
CA VAL A 137 2.90 -11.42 10.46
C VAL A 137 4.07 -10.65 9.83
N PRO A 138 4.42 -10.91 8.56
CA PRO A 138 5.47 -10.19 7.87
C PRO A 138 5.22 -8.67 7.85
N ILE A 139 6.28 -7.88 8.01
CA ILE A 139 6.23 -6.42 7.94
C ILE A 139 6.94 -5.97 6.68
N ILE A 140 6.26 -5.14 5.88
CA ILE A 140 6.84 -4.43 4.73
C ILE A 140 6.99 -2.96 5.12
N GLU A 141 8.22 -2.46 5.13
CA GLU A 141 8.49 -1.04 5.36
C GLU A 141 8.47 -0.28 4.03
N ILE A 142 7.64 0.75 3.97
CA ILE A 142 7.54 1.66 2.83
C ILE A 142 7.70 3.09 3.34
N THR A 143 8.66 3.83 2.79
CA THR A 143 8.89 5.24 3.12
C THR A 143 8.26 6.16 2.07
N GLU A 144 7.87 7.37 2.46
CA GLU A 144 7.32 8.37 1.52
C GLU A 144 8.35 8.81 0.47
N THR A 145 9.61 8.79 0.83
CA THR A 145 10.70 9.20 -0.04
C THR A 145 11.68 8.04 -0.25
N PRO A 146 12.23 7.89 -1.46
CA PRO A 146 13.24 6.88 -1.70
C PRO A 146 14.43 7.01 -0.76
N PRO A 147 15.08 5.90 -0.39
CA PRO A 147 16.36 5.94 0.32
C PRO A 147 17.42 6.74 -0.44
N ALA A 148 18.39 7.29 0.29
CA ALA A 148 19.48 8.05 -0.33
C ALA A 148 20.22 7.20 -1.38
N GLY A 149 20.33 7.74 -2.59
CA GLY A 149 21.00 7.09 -3.73
C GLY A 149 20.08 6.25 -4.61
N THR A 150 18.82 6.07 -4.24
CA THR A 150 17.82 5.39 -5.06
C THR A 150 16.90 6.43 -5.71
N ASN A 151 16.66 6.32 -7.02
CA ASN A 151 15.66 7.17 -7.66
C ASN A 151 14.25 6.62 -7.42
N PHE A 152 13.25 7.45 -7.68
CA PHE A 152 11.86 7.14 -7.36
C PHE A 152 11.33 5.90 -8.13
N LEU A 153 11.67 5.75 -9.42
CA LEU A 153 11.20 4.62 -10.22
C LEU A 153 11.82 3.30 -9.75
N ASP A 154 13.12 3.32 -9.46
CA ASP A 154 13.81 2.15 -8.90
C ASP A 154 13.20 1.77 -7.54
N TYR A 155 12.86 2.77 -6.73
CA TYR A 155 12.24 2.52 -5.42
C TYR A 155 10.86 1.87 -5.52
N ILE A 156 9.98 2.32 -6.44
CA ILE A 156 8.69 1.67 -6.65
C ILE A 156 8.87 0.21 -7.11
N GLU A 157 9.84 -0.06 -7.97
CA GLU A 157 10.16 -1.41 -8.39
C GLU A 157 10.68 -2.27 -7.23
N GLU A 158 11.54 -1.74 -6.36
CA GLU A 158 12.02 -2.43 -5.14
C GLU A 158 10.86 -2.75 -4.17
N VAL A 159 9.92 -1.81 -3.99
CA VAL A 159 8.70 -2.04 -3.22
C VAL A 159 7.87 -3.15 -3.84
N THR A 160 7.69 -3.14 -5.15
CA THR A 160 6.96 -4.18 -5.89
C THR A 160 7.64 -5.54 -5.72
N ASP A 161 8.97 -5.63 -5.88
CA ASP A 161 9.75 -6.86 -5.65
C ASP A 161 9.56 -7.39 -4.21
N THR A 162 9.45 -6.50 -3.24
CA THR A 162 9.25 -6.87 -1.84
C THR A 162 7.85 -7.44 -1.62
N ILE A 163 6.82 -6.80 -2.17
CA ILE A 163 5.44 -7.28 -2.10
C ILE A 163 5.33 -8.66 -2.76
N GLU A 164 5.84 -8.84 -3.99
CA GLU A 164 5.83 -10.12 -4.69
C GLU A 164 6.48 -11.25 -3.86
N ARG A 165 7.64 -10.97 -3.26
CA ARG A 165 8.36 -11.94 -2.44
C ARG A 165 7.57 -12.33 -1.20
N VAL A 166 6.91 -11.38 -0.54
CA VAL A 166 6.12 -11.64 0.66
C VAL A 166 4.86 -12.42 0.30
N VAL A 167 4.15 -12.04 -0.76
CA VAL A 167 2.97 -12.77 -1.26
C VAL A 167 3.33 -14.21 -1.67
N ALA A 168 4.43 -14.39 -2.40
CA ALA A 168 4.89 -15.72 -2.81
C ALA A 168 5.33 -16.62 -1.63
N ALA A 169 5.73 -16.03 -0.51
CA ALA A 169 6.11 -16.75 0.70
C ALA A 169 4.92 -16.96 1.66
N ALA A 170 3.79 -16.29 1.43
CA ALA A 170 2.60 -16.43 2.25
C ALA A 170 2.04 -17.86 2.12
N GLU A 171 1.77 -18.51 3.26
CA GLU A 171 1.01 -19.75 3.24
C GLU A 171 -0.46 -19.44 2.93
N PRO A 172 -1.17 -20.32 2.17
CA PRO A 172 -2.59 -20.11 1.91
C PRO A 172 -3.36 -19.95 3.23
N LYS A 173 -3.95 -18.79 3.43
CA LYS A 173 -4.78 -18.50 4.60
C LYS A 173 -6.25 -18.64 4.25
N ASP A 174 -7.06 -19.00 5.24
CA ASP A 174 -8.50 -19.02 5.09
C ASP A 174 -9.01 -17.56 5.27
N HIS A 175 -9.20 -16.88 4.17
CA HIS A 175 -9.78 -15.54 4.11
C HIS A 175 -11.31 -15.60 4.14
N ALA A 176 -11.89 -16.52 4.96
CA ALA A 176 -13.34 -16.62 5.13
C ALA A 176 -13.88 -15.28 5.68
N ALA A 177 -14.80 -14.70 4.93
CA ALA A 177 -15.48 -13.45 5.21
C ALA A 177 -16.37 -13.54 6.47
#